data_1cadf4f7d038b45e3a98abd54947a1f0
#
_entry.id   1cadf4f7d038b45e3a98abd54947a1f0
#
_cell.length_a   1.000
_cell.length_b   1.000
_cell.length_c   1.000
_cell.angle_alpha   90.00
_cell.angle_beta   90.00
_cell.angle_gamma   90.00
#
_symmetry.space_group_name_H-M   'P 1'
#
loop_
_entity.id
_entity.type
_entity.pdbx_description
1 polymer ?
#
loop_
_entity_poly.entity_id
_entity_poly.type
_entity_poly.pdbx_seq_one_letter_code
_entity_poly.pdbx_strand_id
1 'polypeptide(L)'
;MDTKKDIKSLNLEELKTELESMGEKAFRAKQMYEWMHVKLVRSFDEMTNLSAKFREQCKEKYEYTCVNPVRIQESKIDGTKKFLFELSDGNVVESVWMQYKHGNSVCISSQVGCRMGCKFCASTLDGLERNLTPSEMLDQIYAITRLTGERVSNVVVMGTGEPMDNYNNILKFLHLLTDENGLNISQRNVTVSTCGILPRLRQLADEKLQITLALSLHATTDEKRRKLMPIANRYSIKELMEVCQYYFKQTGRRITFEYSLVGGVNDTEEDARELIALAKPLCCHINLIPVNPIKERDYVQSDTKHIQAFKNKLEKNGINVTIRREMGRDIDGACGQLRKKFLER
;
A
#
# COMPACT_ATOMS: atom_id res chain seq x y z
N MET A 1 27.85 -4.81 -15.33
CA MET A 1 27.04 -6.04 -15.51
C MET A 1 25.65 -5.60 -15.89
N ASP A 2 25.16 -5.99 -17.05
CA ASP A 2 23.75 -5.72 -17.38
C ASP A 2 22.86 -6.37 -16.33
N THR A 3 22.03 -5.57 -15.67
CA THR A 3 21.07 -6.08 -14.70
C THR A 3 20.02 -6.94 -15.44
N LYS A 4 19.84 -8.18 -15.01
CA LYS A 4 18.82 -9.05 -15.58
C LYS A 4 17.44 -8.41 -15.46
N LYS A 5 16.61 -8.61 -16.48
CA LYS A 5 15.24 -8.10 -16.48
C LYS A 5 14.36 -8.89 -15.52
N ASP A 6 13.62 -8.20 -14.67
CA ASP A 6 12.68 -8.80 -13.72
C ASP A 6 11.44 -9.33 -14.46
N ILE A 7 11.36 -10.64 -14.64
CA ILE A 7 10.33 -11.28 -15.44
C ILE A 7 8.93 -11.21 -14.82
N LYS A 8 8.82 -11.22 -13.50
CA LYS A 8 7.53 -11.16 -12.80
C LYS A 8 6.90 -9.76 -12.82
N SER A 9 7.66 -8.74 -13.22
CA SER A 9 7.13 -7.39 -13.47
C SER A 9 6.56 -7.20 -14.86
N LEU A 10 6.65 -8.21 -15.75
CA LEU A 10 6.10 -8.13 -17.10
C LEU A 10 4.61 -8.50 -17.11
N ASN A 11 3.80 -7.70 -17.82
CA ASN A 11 2.44 -8.12 -18.15
C ASN A 11 2.46 -9.21 -19.25
N LEU A 12 1.29 -9.81 -19.52
CA LEU A 12 1.21 -10.96 -20.44
C LEU A 12 1.70 -10.62 -21.86
N GLU A 13 1.40 -9.42 -22.38
CA GLU A 13 1.84 -8.99 -23.72
C GLU A 13 3.35 -8.70 -23.77
N GLU A 14 3.88 -8.04 -22.72
CA GLU A 14 5.32 -7.82 -22.59
C GLU A 14 6.07 -9.16 -22.50
N LEU A 15 5.54 -10.10 -21.69
CA LEU A 15 6.12 -11.45 -21.56
C LEU A 15 6.08 -12.21 -22.89
N LYS A 16 4.98 -12.09 -23.63
CA LYS A 16 4.86 -12.70 -24.96
C LYS A 16 5.94 -12.16 -25.91
N THR A 17 6.10 -10.85 -25.99
CA THR A 17 7.13 -10.20 -26.81
C THR A 17 8.53 -10.68 -26.44
N GLU A 18 8.82 -10.77 -25.13
CA GLU A 18 10.11 -11.29 -24.64
C GLU A 18 10.37 -12.74 -25.06
N LEU A 19 9.38 -13.62 -24.88
CA LEU A 19 9.55 -15.03 -25.20
C LEU A 19 9.63 -15.29 -26.72
N GLU A 20 8.87 -14.54 -27.51
CA GLU A 20 8.98 -14.58 -28.99
C GLU A 20 10.38 -14.15 -29.46
N SER A 21 11.01 -13.19 -28.80
CA SER A 21 12.40 -12.78 -29.08
C SER A 21 13.42 -13.90 -28.79
N MET A 22 13.06 -14.89 -27.96
CA MET A 22 13.86 -16.07 -27.67
C MET A 22 13.53 -17.26 -28.60
N GLY A 23 12.63 -17.06 -29.58
CA GLY A 23 12.19 -18.13 -30.50
C GLY A 23 11.09 -19.03 -29.93
N GLU A 24 10.51 -18.68 -28.78
CA GLU A 24 9.43 -19.44 -28.17
C GLU A 24 8.07 -19.04 -28.76
N LYS A 25 7.12 -19.98 -28.72
CA LYS A 25 5.77 -19.73 -29.23
C LYS A 25 4.95 -18.91 -28.22
N ALA A 26 4.07 -18.03 -28.71
CA ALA A 26 3.23 -17.11 -27.92
C ALA A 26 2.47 -17.76 -26.75
N PHE A 27 2.00 -19.03 -26.90
CA PHE A 27 1.27 -19.73 -25.83
C PHE A 27 2.14 -20.01 -24.60
N ARG A 28 3.48 -20.03 -24.75
CA ARG A 28 4.43 -20.20 -23.63
C ARG A 28 4.34 -19.05 -22.63
N ALA A 29 4.08 -17.83 -23.11
CA ALA A 29 3.88 -16.69 -22.23
C ALA A 29 2.70 -16.90 -21.27
N LYS A 30 1.57 -17.39 -21.77
CA LYS A 30 0.41 -17.70 -20.93
C LYS A 30 0.72 -18.81 -19.91
N GLN A 31 1.43 -19.85 -20.32
CA GLN A 31 1.85 -20.93 -19.40
C GLN A 31 2.76 -20.40 -18.29
N MET A 32 3.78 -19.58 -18.64
CA MET A 32 4.71 -19.01 -17.66
C MET A 32 4.01 -18.00 -16.75
N TYR A 33 3.13 -17.16 -17.30
CA TYR A 33 2.33 -16.19 -16.56
C TYR A 33 1.44 -16.88 -15.51
N GLU A 34 0.77 -17.96 -15.87
CA GLU A 34 -0.02 -18.79 -14.95
C GLU A 34 0.83 -19.36 -13.80
N TRP A 35 2.05 -19.85 -14.10
CA TRP A 35 2.97 -20.33 -13.07
C TRP A 35 3.36 -19.22 -12.10
N MET A 36 3.67 -18.03 -12.61
CA MET A 36 4.12 -16.88 -11.80
C MET A 36 2.99 -16.27 -10.97
N HIS A 37 1.82 -16.03 -11.58
CA HIS A 37 0.79 -15.16 -11.02
C HIS A 37 -0.49 -15.88 -10.55
N VAL A 38 -0.64 -17.18 -10.85
CA VAL A 38 -1.76 -18.02 -10.37
C VAL A 38 -1.25 -19.11 -9.45
N LYS A 39 -0.25 -19.89 -9.88
CA LYS A 39 0.33 -20.97 -9.07
C LYS A 39 1.35 -20.48 -8.06
N LEU A 40 1.81 -19.24 -8.19
CA LEU A 40 2.68 -18.52 -7.26
C LEU A 40 4.00 -19.26 -6.95
N VAL A 41 4.60 -19.88 -7.96
CA VAL A 41 5.86 -20.62 -7.80
C VAL A 41 7.03 -19.69 -7.46
N ARG A 42 8.07 -20.23 -6.85
CA ARG A 42 9.23 -19.48 -6.37
C ARG A 42 10.43 -19.49 -7.31
N SER A 43 10.40 -20.33 -8.33
CA SER A 43 11.51 -20.44 -9.29
C SER A 43 11.04 -21.00 -10.64
N PHE A 44 11.87 -20.84 -11.66
CA PHE A 44 11.65 -21.49 -12.96
C PHE A 44 11.64 -23.02 -12.86
N ASP A 45 12.33 -23.61 -11.87
CA ASP A 45 12.41 -25.06 -11.70
C ASP A 45 11.07 -25.72 -11.42
N GLU A 46 10.18 -24.99 -10.76
CA GLU A 46 8.84 -25.47 -10.44
C GLU A 46 7.89 -25.48 -11.67
N MET A 47 8.27 -24.82 -12.76
CA MET A 47 7.46 -24.73 -14.01
C MET A 47 7.59 -26.01 -14.84
N THR A 48 7.05 -27.11 -14.32
CA THR A 48 7.31 -28.48 -14.83
C THR A 48 6.82 -28.77 -16.25
N ASN A 49 5.87 -28.01 -16.79
CA ASN A 49 5.41 -28.12 -18.18
C ASN A 49 6.27 -27.33 -19.18
N LEU A 50 7.31 -26.63 -18.70
CA LEU A 50 8.33 -26.01 -19.54
C LEU A 50 9.56 -26.92 -19.63
N SER A 51 10.20 -26.99 -20.81
CA SER A 51 11.39 -27.83 -20.99
C SER A 51 12.54 -27.39 -20.08
N ALA A 52 13.36 -28.30 -19.61
CA ALA A 52 14.51 -27.99 -18.77
C ALA A 52 15.46 -27.00 -19.47
N LYS A 53 15.72 -27.17 -20.76
CA LYS A 53 16.55 -26.27 -21.57
C LYS A 53 15.98 -24.82 -21.53
N PHE A 54 14.68 -24.67 -21.71
CA PHE A 54 14.05 -23.34 -21.70
C PHE A 54 14.10 -22.70 -20.31
N ARG A 55 13.90 -23.47 -19.24
CA ARG A 55 14.02 -22.98 -17.86
C ARG A 55 15.44 -22.47 -17.57
N GLU A 56 16.49 -23.17 -18.02
CA GLU A 56 17.87 -22.70 -17.88
C GLU A 56 18.12 -21.41 -18.68
N GLN A 57 17.64 -21.28 -19.90
CA GLN A 57 17.72 -20.04 -20.66
C GLN A 57 17.03 -18.86 -19.95
N CYS A 58 15.89 -19.13 -19.29
CA CYS A 58 15.22 -18.10 -18.48
C CYS A 58 16.06 -17.67 -17.28
N LYS A 59 16.70 -18.60 -16.55
CA LYS A 59 17.59 -18.30 -15.43
C LYS A 59 18.80 -17.46 -15.84
N GLU A 60 19.33 -17.69 -17.02
CA GLU A 60 20.46 -16.92 -17.56
C GLU A 60 20.04 -15.47 -17.89
N LYS A 61 18.86 -15.30 -18.49
CA LYS A 61 18.42 -14.02 -19.05
C LYS A 61 17.65 -13.13 -18.06
N TYR A 62 16.89 -13.73 -17.15
CA TYR A 62 15.95 -13.02 -16.28
C TYR A 62 16.26 -13.18 -14.79
N GLU A 63 15.89 -12.16 -14.03
CA GLU A 63 15.74 -12.27 -12.58
C GLU A 63 14.36 -12.80 -12.24
N TYR A 64 14.30 -13.70 -11.26
CA TYR A 64 13.06 -14.23 -10.71
C TYR A 64 12.90 -13.74 -9.27
N THR A 65 12.24 -12.62 -9.11
CA THR A 65 12.07 -11.98 -7.80
C THR A 65 11.24 -12.83 -6.85
N CYS A 66 11.79 -13.07 -5.66
CA CYS A 66 11.07 -13.65 -4.53
C CYS A 66 11.48 -12.97 -3.25
N VAL A 67 10.50 -12.65 -2.41
CA VAL A 67 10.77 -12.18 -1.04
C VAL A 67 10.91 -13.38 -0.10
N ASN A 68 11.84 -13.29 0.86
CA ASN A 68 12.09 -14.34 1.83
C ASN A 68 11.56 -13.94 3.21
N PRO A 69 10.67 -14.74 3.83
CA PRO A 69 10.21 -14.46 5.19
C PRO A 69 11.35 -14.71 6.19
N VAL A 70 11.79 -13.66 6.87
CA VAL A 70 12.83 -13.75 7.90
C VAL A 70 12.25 -13.73 9.31
N ARG A 71 11.03 -13.17 9.45
CA ARG A 71 10.31 -13.17 10.73
C ARG A 71 8.82 -13.09 10.51
N ILE A 72 8.06 -13.85 11.30
CA ILE A 72 6.62 -13.80 11.37
C ILE A 72 6.23 -13.55 12.83
N GLN A 73 5.42 -12.53 13.07
CA GLN A 73 4.83 -12.22 14.38
C GLN A 73 3.33 -12.38 14.29
N GLU A 74 2.73 -13.07 15.23
CA GLU A 74 1.29 -13.26 15.29
C GLU A 74 0.72 -12.61 16.56
N SER A 75 -0.28 -11.76 16.37
CA SER A 75 -0.99 -11.09 17.46
C SER A 75 -1.79 -12.11 18.27
N LYS A 76 -1.60 -12.09 19.59
CA LYS A 76 -2.41 -12.88 20.54
C LYS A 76 -3.80 -12.28 20.78
N ILE A 77 -4.01 -11.02 20.35
CA ILE A 77 -5.25 -10.28 20.57
C ILE A 77 -6.27 -10.57 19.47
N ASP A 78 -5.83 -10.61 18.21
CA ASP A 78 -6.73 -10.63 17.05
C ASP A 78 -6.28 -11.53 15.89
N GLY A 79 -5.17 -12.26 16.04
CA GLY A 79 -4.64 -13.17 15.02
C GLY A 79 -3.98 -12.48 13.82
N THR A 80 -3.83 -11.16 13.86
CA THR A 80 -3.08 -10.41 12.83
C THR A 80 -1.64 -10.94 12.73
N LYS A 81 -1.14 -11.11 11.52
CA LYS A 81 0.25 -11.56 11.29
C LYS A 81 1.05 -10.47 10.61
N LYS A 82 2.20 -10.13 11.21
CA LYS A 82 3.19 -9.25 10.60
C LYS A 82 4.36 -10.07 10.08
N PHE A 83 4.67 -9.87 8.81
CA PHE A 83 5.74 -10.53 8.08
C PHE A 83 6.87 -9.55 7.83
N LEU A 84 8.09 -9.95 8.13
CA LEU A 84 9.31 -9.30 7.67
C LEU A 84 9.84 -10.09 6.49
N PHE A 85 9.96 -9.43 5.35
CA PHE A 85 10.47 -10.01 4.12
C PHE A 85 11.80 -9.41 3.75
N GLU A 86 12.80 -10.26 3.55
CA GLU A 86 14.09 -9.88 2.98
C GLU A 86 13.98 -9.88 1.44
N LEU A 87 14.53 -8.85 0.85
CA LEU A 87 14.62 -8.63 -0.59
C LEU A 87 15.97 -9.15 -1.12
N SER A 88 16.13 -9.26 -2.45
CA SER A 88 17.35 -9.79 -3.08
C SER A 88 18.62 -8.98 -2.77
N ASP A 89 18.49 -7.72 -2.43
CA ASP A 89 19.58 -6.82 -2.06
C ASP A 89 19.87 -6.75 -0.54
N GLY A 90 19.22 -7.61 0.25
CA GLY A 90 19.35 -7.64 1.71
C GLY A 90 18.52 -6.61 2.46
N ASN A 91 17.82 -5.73 1.76
CA ASN A 91 16.85 -4.84 2.38
C ASN A 91 15.65 -5.63 2.91
N VAL A 92 14.91 -5.03 3.84
CA VAL A 92 13.75 -5.68 4.47
C VAL A 92 12.53 -4.78 4.39
N VAL A 93 11.39 -5.39 4.15
CA VAL A 93 10.08 -4.72 4.18
C VAL A 93 9.10 -5.48 5.06
N GLU A 94 8.14 -4.75 5.62
CA GLU A 94 7.09 -5.32 6.45
C GLU A 94 5.77 -5.35 5.70
N SER A 95 5.03 -6.44 5.91
CA SER A 95 3.64 -6.61 5.45
C SER A 95 2.79 -7.14 6.57
N VAL A 96 1.49 -6.81 6.56
CA VAL A 96 0.56 -7.24 7.60
C VAL A 96 -0.63 -7.95 6.98
N TRP A 97 -0.89 -9.17 7.43
CA TRP A 97 -2.07 -9.93 7.08
C TRP A 97 -3.11 -9.82 8.19
N MET A 98 -4.34 -9.49 7.80
CA MET A 98 -5.45 -9.26 8.70
C MET A 98 -6.65 -10.07 8.24
N GLN A 99 -7.26 -10.79 9.17
CA GLN A 99 -8.46 -11.58 8.91
C GLN A 99 -9.71 -10.80 9.30
N TYR A 100 -10.61 -10.64 8.33
CA TYR A 100 -11.92 -10.03 8.55
C TYR A 100 -13.04 -10.99 8.14
N LYS A 101 -14.25 -10.77 8.65
CA LYS A 101 -15.43 -11.57 8.27
C LYS A 101 -15.73 -11.52 6.76
N HIS A 102 -15.33 -10.44 6.08
CA HIS A 102 -15.55 -10.22 4.65
C HIS A 102 -14.36 -10.61 3.76
N GLY A 103 -13.37 -11.28 4.32
CA GLY A 103 -12.19 -11.79 3.62
C GLY A 103 -10.87 -11.31 4.19
N ASN A 104 -9.78 -11.92 3.73
CA ASN A 104 -8.43 -11.62 4.20
C ASN A 104 -7.88 -10.38 3.51
N SER A 105 -7.31 -9.48 4.28
CA SER A 105 -6.70 -8.24 3.80
C SER A 105 -5.19 -8.27 4.04
N VAL A 106 -4.43 -7.78 3.07
CA VAL A 106 -2.98 -7.62 3.20
C VAL A 106 -2.60 -6.16 3.04
N CYS A 107 -1.86 -5.64 4.03
CA CYS A 107 -1.17 -4.36 3.95
C CYS A 107 0.24 -4.61 3.43
N ILE A 108 0.61 -3.97 2.32
CA ILE A 108 1.93 -4.12 1.70
C ILE A 108 2.71 -2.81 1.70
N SER A 109 4.03 -2.93 1.65
CA SER A 109 4.97 -1.83 1.47
C SER A 109 5.21 -1.54 -0.01
N SER A 110 5.49 -0.28 -0.35
CA SER A 110 5.78 0.19 -1.71
C SER A 110 7.20 0.70 -1.90
N GLN A 111 7.93 0.91 -0.81
CA GLN A 111 9.31 1.40 -0.80
C GLN A 111 10.07 0.76 0.36
N VAL A 112 11.40 0.78 0.28
CA VAL A 112 12.28 0.55 1.42
C VAL A 112 12.55 1.91 2.08
N GLY A 113 11.92 2.14 3.24
CA GLY A 113 11.88 3.46 3.88
C GLY A 113 10.92 4.46 3.19
N CYS A 114 10.93 5.73 3.63
CA CYS A 114 10.07 6.77 3.08
C CYS A 114 10.68 8.15 3.32
N ARG A 115 10.75 9.00 2.29
CA ARG A 115 11.30 10.35 2.40
C ARG A 115 10.29 11.44 2.73
N MET A 116 9.01 11.11 2.94
CA MET A 116 7.96 12.13 3.14
C MET A 116 8.05 12.84 4.49
N GLY A 117 8.67 12.23 5.49
CA GLY A 117 8.99 12.86 6.78
C GLY A 117 7.79 13.10 7.69
N CYS A 118 6.67 12.38 7.48
CA CYS A 118 5.48 12.47 8.34
C CYS A 118 5.86 12.21 9.79
N LYS A 119 5.51 13.14 10.69
CA LYS A 119 6.03 13.16 12.07
C LYS A 119 5.47 12.05 12.97
N PHE A 120 4.36 11.45 12.59
CA PHE A 120 3.70 10.36 13.32
C PHE A 120 4.03 8.96 12.75
N CYS A 121 4.90 8.85 11.73
CA CYS A 121 5.14 7.60 11.01
C CYS A 121 6.58 7.10 11.18
N ALA A 122 6.73 5.85 11.66
CA ALA A 122 8.02 5.20 11.83
C ALA A 122 8.76 4.92 10.52
N SER A 123 8.03 4.72 9.41
CA SER A 123 8.62 4.46 8.09
C SER A 123 9.51 5.60 7.56
N THR A 124 9.41 6.80 8.16
CA THR A 124 10.15 7.98 7.72
C THR A 124 11.44 8.23 8.52
N LEU A 125 11.71 7.43 9.55
CA LEU A 125 12.82 7.66 10.48
C LEU A 125 14.20 7.54 9.80
N ASP A 126 14.34 6.54 8.92
CA ASP A 126 15.61 6.22 8.24
C ASP A 126 15.64 6.73 6.76
N GLY A 127 14.67 7.56 6.38
CA GLY A 127 14.57 8.06 5.01
C GLY A 127 14.20 6.99 3.98
N LEU A 128 14.40 7.31 2.70
CA LEU A 128 14.14 6.43 1.57
C LEU A 128 15.45 5.80 1.10
N GLU A 129 15.48 4.48 1.01
CA GLU A 129 16.55 3.73 0.34
C GLU A 129 16.28 3.60 -1.16
N ARG A 130 15.18 2.93 -1.49
CA ARG A 130 14.74 2.73 -2.87
C ARG A 130 13.26 2.42 -3.02
N ASN A 131 12.80 2.51 -4.23
CA ASN A 131 11.48 2.06 -4.64
C ASN A 131 11.45 0.52 -4.73
N LEU A 132 10.30 -0.08 -4.41
CA LEU A 132 10.03 -1.49 -4.74
C LEU A 132 9.60 -1.61 -6.20
N THR A 133 10.01 -2.72 -6.82
CA THR A 133 9.53 -3.10 -8.15
C THR A 133 8.10 -3.65 -8.09
N PRO A 134 7.38 -3.73 -9.22
CA PRO A 134 6.05 -4.34 -9.24
C PRO A 134 6.05 -5.78 -8.71
N SER A 135 7.07 -6.57 -9.06
CA SER A 135 7.18 -7.96 -8.61
C SER A 135 7.47 -8.08 -7.11
N GLU A 136 8.27 -7.19 -6.52
CA GLU A 136 8.51 -7.18 -5.07
C GLU A 136 7.23 -6.83 -4.30
N MET A 137 6.39 -5.94 -4.84
CA MET A 137 5.09 -5.64 -4.25
C MET A 137 4.11 -6.81 -4.38
N LEU A 138 4.07 -7.49 -5.55
CA LEU A 138 3.26 -8.68 -5.76
C LEU A 138 3.72 -9.84 -4.88
N ASP A 139 5.03 -10.05 -4.75
CA ASP A 139 5.54 -11.22 -4.04
C ASP A 139 5.34 -11.15 -2.52
N GLN A 140 5.14 -9.95 -1.94
CA GLN A 140 4.64 -9.82 -0.56
C GLN A 140 3.28 -10.53 -0.42
N ILE A 141 2.37 -10.33 -1.39
CA ILE A 141 1.04 -10.97 -1.40
C ILE A 141 1.17 -12.46 -1.66
N TYR A 142 2.01 -12.85 -2.64
CA TYR A 142 2.23 -14.24 -3.00
C TYR A 142 2.85 -15.04 -1.86
N ALA A 143 3.86 -14.48 -1.19
CA ALA A 143 4.50 -15.11 -0.03
C ALA A 143 3.50 -15.30 1.12
N ILE A 144 2.68 -14.30 1.43
CA ILE A 144 1.65 -14.41 2.45
C ILE A 144 0.62 -15.48 2.07
N THR A 145 0.17 -15.53 0.81
CA THR A 145 -0.75 -16.55 0.33
C THR A 145 -0.15 -17.96 0.46
N ARG A 146 1.12 -18.15 0.09
CA ARG A 146 1.82 -19.44 0.25
C ARG A 146 1.97 -19.84 1.73
N LEU A 147 2.32 -18.89 2.60
CA LEU A 147 2.60 -19.14 4.03
C LEU A 147 1.34 -19.37 4.86
N THR A 148 0.24 -18.75 4.49
CA THR A 148 -1.04 -18.89 5.21
C THR A 148 -1.92 -19.98 4.62
N GLY A 149 -1.74 -20.35 3.35
CA GLY A 149 -2.68 -21.19 2.60
C GLY A 149 -4.00 -20.49 2.27
N GLU A 150 -4.13 -19.20 2.56
CA GLU A 150 -5.36 -18.45 2.49
C GLU A 150 -5.36 -17.46 1.32
N ARG A 151 -6.49 -17.37 0.62
CA ARG A 151 -6.65 -16.38 -0.45
C ARG A 151 -6.68 -14.97 0.12
N VAL A 152 -5.90 -14.07 -0.47
CA VAL A 152 -6.00 -12.64 -0.23
C VAL A 152 -7.16 -12.06 -1.05
N SER A 153 -8.07 -11.37 -0.39
CA SER A 153 -9.26 -10.76 -1.01
C SER A 153 -9.12 -9.25 -1.19
N ASN A 154 -8.40 -8.59 -0.28
CA ASN A 154 -8.25 -7.15 -0.25
C ASN A 154 -6.77 -6.78 -0.09
N VAL A 155 -6.34 -5.74 -0.80
CA VAL A 155 -4.97 -5.24 -0.71
C VAL A 155 -4.99 -3.76 -0.36
N VAL A 156 -4.23 -3.38 0.66
CA VAL A 156 -4.04 -1.97 1.02
C VAL A 156 -2.55 -1.62 0.90
N VAL A 157 -2.23 -0.63 0.08
CA VAL A 157 -0.87 -0.10 -0.06
C VAL A 157 -0.70 1.02 0.95
N MET A 158 -0.51 0.62 2.21
CA MET A 158 -0.43 1.49 3.39
C MET A 158 0.73 1.10 4.33
N GLY A 159 1.65 0.25 3.85
CA GLY A 159 2.87 -0.13 4.56
C GLY A 159 3.95 0.95 4.45
N THR A 160 5.20 0.53 4.43
CA THR A 160 6.33 1.45 4.27
C THR A 160 6.38 2.04 2.87
N GLY A 161 6.51 3.38 2.82
CA GLY A 161 6.68 4.13 1.56
C GLY A 161 5.50 5.04 1.20
N GLU A 162 5.75 5.91 0.20
CA GLU A 162 4.74 6.74 -0.45
C GLU A 162 4.48 6.19 -1.87
N PRO A 163 3.32 5.60 -2.11
CA PRO A 163 3.03 4.99 -3.42
C PRO A 163 3.14 5.96 -4.60
N MET A 164 2.74 7.21 -4.42
CA MET A 164 2.82 8.21 -5.50
C MET A 164 4.25 8.68 -5.78
N ASP A 165 5.18 8.45 -4.89
CA ASP A 165 6.61 8.66 -5.12
C ASP A 165 7.24 7.48 -5.91
N ASN A 166 6.59 6.32 -5.89
CA ASN A 166 6.91 5.13 -6.70
C ASN A 166 5.89 4.90 -7.84
N TYR A 167 5.38 5.95 -8.44
CA TYR A 167 4.19 5.97 -9.29
C TYR A 167 4.18 4.92 -10.41
N ASN A 168 5.24 4.86 -11.22
CA ASN A 168 5.27 3.96 -12.39
C ASN A 168 5.20 2.48 -11.97
N ASN A 169 5.91 2.10 -10.91
CA ASN A 169 5.87 0.74 -10.38
C ASN A 169 4.53 0.43 -9.73
N ILE A 170 3.93 1.39 -9.02
CA ILE A 170 2.59 1.24 -8.44
C ILE A 170 1.54 1.04 -9.53
N LEU A 171 1.58 1.83 -10.58
CA LEU A 171 0.63 1.69 -11.68
C LEU A 171 0.74 0.31 -12.34
N LYS A 172 1.96 -0.14 -12.62
CA LYS A 172 2.22 -1.47 -13.18
C LYS A 172 1.80 -2.60 -12.23
N PHE A 173 2.10 -2.45 -10.94
CA PHE A 173 1.63 -3.36 -9.89
C PHE A 173 0.10 -3.48 -9.86
N LEU A 174 -0.62 -2.35 -9.94
CA LEU A 174 -2.09 -2.34 -9.94
C LEU A 174 -2.66 -3.10 -11.14
N HIS A 175 -2.09 -2.91 -12.32
CA HIS A 175 -2.50 -3.66 -13.52
C HIS A 175 -2.25 -5.16 -13.37
N LEU A 176 -1.06 -5.57 -12.92
CA LEU A 176 -0.71 -6.98 -12.71
C LEU A 176 -1.56 -7.64 -11.62
N LEU A 177 -1.82 -6.94 -10.52
CA LEU A 177 -2.63 -7.44 -9.39
C LEU A 177 -4.08 -7.72 -9.81
N THR A 178 -4.61 -6.91 -10.71
CA THR A 178 -6.01 -6.97 -11.14
C THR A 178 -6.21 -7.67 -12.49
N ASP A 179 -5.13 -8.16 -13.11
CA ASP A 179 -5.18 -8.91 -14.36
C ASP A 179 -6.00 -10.21 -14.19
N GLU A 180 -6.94 -10.43 -15.11
CA GLU A 180 -7.81 -11.61 -15.12
C GLU A 180 -7.06 -12.93 -15.30
N ASN A 181 -5.87 -12.88 -15.93
CA ASN A 181 -5.00 -14.03 -16.12
C ASN A 181 -4.06 -14.29 -14.93
N GLY A 182 -4.07 -13.41 -13.90
CA GLY A 182 -3.25 -13.50 -12.69
C GLY A 182 -4.06 -13.73 -11.43
N LEU A 183 -3.75 -13.00 -10.34
CA LEU A 183 -4.50 -13.07 -9.07
C LEU A 183 -5.96 -12.63 -9.20
N ASN A 184 -6.26 -11.80 -10.17
CA ASN A 184 -7.60 -11.29 -10.45
C ASN A 184 -8.30 -10.70 -9.22
N ILE A 185 -7.57 -9.85 -8.49
CA ILE A 185 -8.15 -9.11 -7.36
C ILE A 185 -8.93 -7.94 -7.95
N SER A 186 -10.22 -7.83 -7.59
CA SER A 186 -11.05 -6.71 -8.05
C SER A 186 -10.41 -5.37 -7.67
N GLN A 187 -10.35 -4.43 -8.62
CA GLN A 187 -9.86 -3.07 -8.34
C GLN A 187 -10.56 -2.41 -7.15
N ARG A 188 -11.85 -2.72 -6.92
CA ARG A 188 -12.62 -2.20 -5.78
C ARG A 188 -12.13 -2.69 -4.42
N ASN A 189 -11.37 -3.78 -4.41
CA ASN A 189 -10.76 -4.37 -3.22
C ASN A 189 -9.31 -3.92 -3.02
N VAL A 190 -8.85 -2.95 -3.83
CA VAL A 190 -7.51 -2.38 -3.70
C VAL A 190 -7.64 -0.94 -3.20
N THR A 191 -6.90 -0.63 -2.14
CA THR A 191 -6.79 0.72 -1.60
C THR A 191 -5.36 1.20 -1.71
N VAL A 192 -5.16 2.37 -2.29
CA VAL A 192 -3.85 3.03 -2.35
C VAL A 192 -3.91 4.29 -1.49
N SER A 193 -3.02 4.36 -0.50
CA SER A 193 -2.89 5.54 0.36
C SER A 193 -1.79 6.47 -0.15
N THR A 194 -1.96 7.78 0.02
CA THR A 194 -0.95 8.77 -0.36
C THR A 194 -1.00 10.00 0.55
N CYS A 195 0.15 10.59 0.78
CA CYS A 195 0.26 11.89 1.46
C CYS A 195 -0.15 13.09 0.57
N GLY A 196 -0.42 12.87 -0.72
CA GLY A 196 -0.92 13.90 -1.61
C GLY A 196 0.15 14.56 -2.50
N ILE A 197 0.86 13.78 -3.33
CA ILE A 197 1.72 14.30 -4.42
C ILE A 197 0.83 14.68 -5.60
N LEU A 198 0.36 15.94 -5.66
CA LEU A 198 -0.73 16.37 -6.54
C LEU A 198 -0.54 16.06 -8.02
N PRO A 199 0.65 16.25 -8.64
CA PRO A 199 0.83 15.90 -10.06
C PRO A 199 0.57 14.41 -10.32
N ARG A 200 0.99 13.53 -9.41
CA ARG A 200 0.80 12.08 -9.52
C ARG A 200 -0.65 11.67 -9.27
N LEU A 201 -1.34 12.37 -8.38
CA LEU A 201 -2.77 12.15 -8.16
C LEU A 201 -3.60 12.51 -9.40
N ARG A 202 -3.25 13.57 -10.12
CA ARG A 202 -3.88 13.90 -11.40
C ARG A 202 -3.66 12.80 -12.43
N GLN A 203 -2.41 12.35 -12.58
CA GLN A 203 -2.09 11.22 -13.47
C GLN A 203 -2.89 9.97 -13.10
N LEU A 204 -2.96 9.62 -11.81
CA LEU A 204 -3.75 8.46 -11.34
C LEU A 204 -5.25 8.62 -11.65
N ALA A 205 -5.79 9.83 -11.56
CA ALA A 205 -7.18 10.10 -11.92
C ALA A 205 -7.45 9.84 -13.42
N ASP A 206 -6.49 10.19 -14.28
CA ASP A 206 -6.59 10.01 -15.74
C ASP A 206 -6.53 8.54 -16.15
N GLU A 207 -5.94 7.66 -15.33
CA GLU A 207 -5.95 6.20 -15.51
C GLU A 207 -7.35 5.58 -15.31
N LYS A 208 -8.30 6.30 -14.69
CA LYS A 208 -9.70 5.90 -14.46
C LYS A 208 -9.86 4.54 -13.77
N LEU A 209 -8.87 4.14 -12.97
CA LEU A 209 -8.91 2.89 -12.19
C LEU A 209 -10.04 2.93 -11.15
N GLN A 210 -10.65 1.77 -10.90
CA GLN A 210 -11.75 1.64 -9.94
C GLN A 210 -11.28 1.33 -8.51
N ILE A 211 -10.02 1.65 -8.18
CA ILE A 211 -9.44 1.50 -6.85
C ILE A 211 -10.02 2.50 -5.85
N THR A 212 -9.82 2.24 -4.56
CA THR A 212 -10.09 3.22 -3.49
C THR A 212 -8.85 4.07 -3.27
N LEU A 213 -8.97 5.38 -3.45
CA LEU A 213 -7.94 6.34 -3.07
C LEU A 213 -8.15 6.73 -1.61
N ALA A 214 -7.12 6.50 -0.78
CA ALA A 214 -7.06 6.95 0.61
C ALA A 214 -6.06 8.11 0.71
N LEU A 215 -6.56 9.30 1.00
CA LEU A 215 -5.75 10.50 1.10
C LEU A 215 -5.43 10.82 2.56
N SER A 216 -4.17 10.85 2.91
CA SER A 216 -3.67 11.27 4.23
C SER A 216 -3.84 12.78 4.39
N LEU A 217 -4.96 13.20 5.00
CA LEU A 217 -5.27 14.60 5.27
C LEU A 217 -4.64 15.08 6.58
N HIS A 218 -4.97 14.41 7.68
CA HIS A 218 -4.45 14.51 9.05
C HIS A 218 -4.50 15.90 9.70
N ALA A 219 -4.94 16.93 9.01
CA ALA A 219 -5.16 18.27 9.55
C ALA A 219 -6.15 19.04 8.68
N THR A 220 -6.72 20.10 9.25
CA THR A 220 -7.78 20.91 8.64
C THR A 220 -7.26 22.24 8.13
N THR A 221 -6.08 22.68 8.59
CA THR A 221 -5.40 23.90 8.15
C THR A 221 -4.00 23.59 7.62
N ASP A 222 -3.52 24.43 6.70
CA ASP A 222 -2.16 24.28 6.15
C ASP A 222 -1.09 24.40 7.25
N GLU A 223 -1.31 25.23 8.25
CA GLU A 223 -0.37 25.38 9.37
C GLU A 223 -0.25 24.09 10.18
N LYS A 224 -1.37 23.50 10.60
CA LYS A 224 -1.38 22.23 11.34
C LYS A 224 -0.83 21.11 10.48
N ARG A 225 -1.18 21.08 9.18
CA ARG A 225 -0.74 20.03 8.27
C ARG A 225 0.79 20.06 8.06
N ARG A 226 1.40 21.24 7.93
CA ARG A 226 2.87 21.39 7.82
C ARG A 226 3.60 20.86 9.04
N LYS A 227 3.04 21.00 10.24
CA LYS A 227 3.63 20.47 11.48
C LYS A 227 3.64 18.93 11.48
N LEU A 228 2.62 18.29 10.93
CA LEU A 228 2.47 16.84 10.88
C LEU A 228 3.11 16.20 9.63
N MET A 229 2.97 16.85 8.48
CA MET A 229 3.32 16.32 7.17
C MET A 229 4.10 17.35 6.35
N PRO A 230 5.41 17.20 6.18
CA PRO A 230 6.25 18.17 5.44
C PRO A 230 5.82 18.42 3.98
N ILE A 231 5.12 17.47 3.35
CA ILE A 231 4.57 17.65 1.99
C ILE A 231 3.64 18.86 1.88
N ALA A 232 3.02 19.28 2.98
CA ALA A 232 2.16 20.46 3.06
C ALA A 232 2.92 21.78 2.87
N ASN A 233 4.25 21.78 2.91
CA ASN A 233 5.04 22.94 2.49
C ASN A 233 5.00 23.15 0.97
N ARG A 234 4.69 22.10 0.21
CA ARG A 234 4.65 22.14 -1.25
C ARG A 234 3.24 22.27 -1.81
N TYR A 235 2.24 21.69 -1.13
CA TYR A 235 0.87 21.66 -1.60
C TYR A 235 -0.09 22.04 -0.48
N SER A 236 -0.94 23.04 -0.73
CA SER A 236 -1.97 23.50 0.19
C SER A 236 -3.16 22.52 0.25
N ILE A 237 -3.94 22.62 1.33
CA ILE A 237 -5.21 21.89 1.46
C ILE A 237 -6.19 22.27 0.34
N LYS A 238 -6.22 23.53 -0.07
CA LYS A 238 -7.06 23.99 -1.18
C LYS A 238 -6.75 23.22 -2.47
N GLU A 239 -5.48 23.20 -2.90
CA GLU A 239 -5.04 22.47 -4.08
C GLU A 239 -5.33 20.97 -3.96
N LEU A 240 -5.18 20.43 -2.75
CA LEU A 240 -5.46 19.02 -2.46
C LEU A 240 -6.96 18.72 -2.67
N MET A 241 -7.87 19.57 -2.19
CA MET A 241 -9.31 19.42 -2.39
C MET A 241 -9.70 19.54 -3.87
N GLU A 242 -9.07 20.44 -4.63
CA GLU A 242 -9.27 20.59 -6.07
C GLU A 242 -8.90 19.29 -6.81
N VAL A 243 -7.77 18.67 -6.45
CA VAL A 243 -7.36 17.39 -7.03
C VAL A 243 -8.29 16.24 -6.63
N CYS A 244 -8.82 16.26 -5.42
CA CYS A 244 -9.84 15.31 -4.99
C CYS A 244 -11.13 15.41 -5.82
N GLN A 245 -11.59 16.62 -6.10
CA GLN A 245 -12.74 16.84 -6.98
C GLN A 245 -12.47 16.34 -8.40
N TYR A 246 -11.26 16.61 -8.91
CA TYR A 246 -10.82 16.11 -10.22
C TYR A 246 -10.80 14.57 -10.26
N TYR A 247 -10.23 13.93 -9.25
CA TYR A 247 -10.19 12.46 -9.14
C TYR A 247 -11.61 11.87 -9.16
N PHE A 248 -12.52 12.42 -8.35
CA PHE A 248 -13.92 11.99 -8.35
C PHE A 248 -14.60 12.17 -9.71
N LYS A 249 -14.36 13.30 -10.37
CA LYS A 249 -14.91 13.59 -11.71
C LYS A 249 -14.43 12.58 -12.76
N GLN A 250 -13.15 12.17 -12.71
CA GLN A 250 -12.59 11.24 -13.68
C GLN A 250 -12.98 9.77 -13.42
N THR A 251 -13.06 9.38 -12.16
CA THR A 251 -13.20 7.96 -11.77
C THR A 251 -14.62 7.59 -11.30
N GLY A 252 -15.42 8.55 -10.87
CA GLY A 252 -16.67 8.31 -10.14
C GLY A 252 -16.47 7.68 -8.76
N ARG A 253 -15.21 7.53 -8.29
CA ARG A 253 -14.89 6.83 -7.05
C ARG A 253 -14.83 7.79 -5.88
N ARG A 254 -15.52 7.41 -4.80
CA ARG A 254 -15.46 8.10 -3.50
C ARG A 254 -14.03 8.10 -2.96
N ILE A 255 -13.58 9.24 -2.42
CA ILE A 255 -12.28 9.36 -1.76
C ILE A 255 -12.44 9.02 -0.28
N THR A 256 -11.46 8.35 0.29
CA THR A 256 -11.33 8.19 1.74
C THR A 256 -10.29 9.15 2.27
N PHE A 257 -10.65 10.01 3.21
CA PHE A 257 -9.70 10.82 3.96
C PHE A 257 -9.25 10.05 5.20
N GLU A 258 -7.95 9.78 5.29
CA GLU A 258 -7.32 9.25 6.49
C GLU A 258 -7.02 10.45 7.42
N TYR A 259 -7.52 10.40 8.64
CA TYR A 259 -7.35 11.45 9.62
C TYR A 259 -6.87 10.87 10.95
N SER A 260 -5.55 10.93 11.18
CA SER A 260 -4.95 10.50 12.45
C SER A 260 -5.30 11.49 13.55
N LEU A 261 -6.03 11.04 14.56
CA LEU A 261 -6.33 11.83 15.74
C LEU A 261 -5.14 11.80 16.70
N VAL A 262 -4.53 12.96 16.87
CA VAL A 262 -3.38 13.20 17.75
C VAL A 262 -3.84 14.08 18.89
N GLY A 263 -3.77 13.56 20.11
CA GLY A 263 -4.26 14.25 21.30
C GLY A 263 -3.63 15.64 21.48
N GLY A 264 -4.48 16.65 21.60
CA GLY A 264 -4.07 18.05 21.77
C GLY A 264 -3.48 18.74 20.54
N VAL A 265 -3.52 18.10 19.35
CA VAL A 265 -2.95 18.66 18.11
C VAL A 265 -4.01 18.96 17.06
N ASN A 266 -4.86 17.97 16.75
CA ASN A 266 -5.84 18.04 15.67
C ASN A 266 -7.18 17.38 16.03
N ASP A 267 -7.48 17.26 17.30
CA ASP A 267 -8.65 16.56 17.84
C ASP A 267 -9.66 17.50 18.52
N THR A 268 -9.52 18.82 18.33
CA THR A 268 -10.39 19.82 18.95
C THR A 268 -11.76 19.89 18.28
N GLU A 269 -12.69 20.56 18.95
CA GLU A 269 -14.02 20.84 18.39
C GLU A 269 -13.96 21.73 17.15
N GLU A 270 -12.97 22.64 17.10
CA GLU A 270 -12.69 23.48 15.93
C GLU A 270 -12.24 22.63 14.75
N ASP A 271 -11.28 21.70 14.99
CA ASP A 271 -10.83 20.77 13.95
C ASP A 271 -11.99 19.96 13.36
N ALA A 272 -12.95 19.52 14.19
CA ALA A 272 -14.13 18.82 13.70
C ALA A 272 -15.01 19.73 12.81
N ARG A 273 -15.19 21.01 13.16
CA ARG A 273 -15.94 21.97 12.33
C ARG A 273 -15.26 22.23 10.98
N GLU A 274 -13.96 22.48 11.02
CA GLU A 274 -13.15 22.69 9.81
C GLU A 274 -13.14 21.45 8.90
N LEU A 275 -13.01 20.24 9.48
CA LEU A 275 -13.05 19.00 8.73
C LEU A 275 -14.41 18.78 8.06
N ILE A 276 -15.52 19.11 8.73
CA ILE A 276 -16.86 19.08 8.13
C ILE A 276 -16.92 20.04 6.93
N ALA A 277 -16.41 21.25 7.07
CA ALA A 277 -16.42 22.24 5.99
C ALA A 277 -15.61 21.76 4.76
N LEU A 278 -14.47 21.13 4.97
CA LEU A 278 -13.64 20.54 3.90
C LEU A 278 -14.29 19.33 3.23
N ALA A 279 -14.93 18.46 4.01
CA ALA A 279 -15.49 17.20 3.52
C ALA A 279 -16.86 17.37 2.81
N LYS A 280 -17.68 18.30 3.29
CA LYS A 280 -19.07 18.47 2.85
C LYS A 280 -19.26 18.68 1.33
N PRO A 281 -18.37 19.40 0.61
CA PRO A 281 -18.47 19.56 -0.84
C PRO A 281 -18.05 18.32 -1.65
N LEU A 282 -17.55 17.27 -1.00
CA LEU A 282 -16.92 16.11 -1.65
C LEU A 282 -17.71 14.83 -1.43
N CYS A 283 -17.72 13.95 -2.43
CA CYS A 283 -18.13 12.56 -2.23
C CYS A 283 -16.99 11.82 -1.52
N CYS A 284 -17.00 11.82 -0.19
CA CYS A 284 -15.91 11.26 0.60
C CYS A 284 -16.39 10.40 1.77
N HIS A 285 -15.45 9.70 2.35
CA HIS A 285 -15.53 9.00 3.62
C HIS A 285 -14.36 9.45 4.49
N ILE A 286 -14.57 9.61 5.79
CA ILE A 286 -13.48 9.91 6.73
C ILE A 286 -13.18 8.67 7.55
N ASN A 287 -11.92 8.27 7.57
CA ASN A 287 -11.43 7.20 8.40
C ASN A 287 -10.59 7.82 9.53
N LEU A 288 -11.18 7.89 10.73
CA LEU A 288 -10.49 8.39 11.92
C LEU A 288 -9.54 7.29 12.42
N ILE A 289 -8.28 7.64 12.54
CA ILE A 289 -7.23 6.75 13.02
C ILE A 289 -6.75 7.29 14.37
N PRO A 290 -7.10 6.68 15.51
CA PRO A 290 -6.40 6.99 16.74
C PRO A 290 -4.89 6.81 16.50
N VAL A 291 -4.07 7.82 16.75
CA VAL A 291 -2.63 7.73 16.44
C VAL A 291 -2.00 6.58 17.21
N ASN A 292 -1.22 5.75 16.52
CA ASN A 292 -0.46 4.69 17.15
C ASN A 292 0.88 5.28 17.62
N PRO A 293 1.16 5.32 18.93
CA PRO A 293 2.42 5.86 19.43
C PRO A 293 3.61 5.10 18.87
N ILE A 294 4.69 5.82 18.60
CA ILE A 294 6.00 5.25 18.28
C ILE A 294 7.03 5.79 19.26
N LYS A 295 8.03 4.97 19.59
CA LYS A 295 9.00 5.29 20.66
C LYS A 295 9.81 6.56 20.41
N GLU A 296 9.98 6.93 19.14
CA GLU A 296 10.80 8.06 18.70
C GLU A 296 10.03 9.39 18.58
N ARG A 297 8.75 9.42 18.98
CA ARG A 297 7.87 10.61 18.85
C ARG A 297 6.96 10.73 20.06
N ASP A 298 6.70 11.96 20.49
CA ASP A 298 5.90 12.29 21.67
C ASP A 298 4.39 12.43 21.38
N TYR A 299 3.91 11.94 20.23
CA TYR A 299 2.49 11.99 19.90
C TYR A 299 1.71 10.97 20.71
N VAL A 300 0.64 11.47 21.33
CA VAL A 300 -0.25 10.66 22.17
C VAL A 300 -1.60 10.46 21.48
N GLN A 301 -2.20 9.33 21.75
CA GLN A 301 -3.54 9.04 21.28
C GLN A 301 -4.57 9.87 22.04
N SER A 302 -5.58 10.41 21.34
CA SER A 302 -6.74 11.02 21.98
C SER A 302 -7.51 9.98 22.80
N ASP A 303 -8.14 10.40 23.90
CA ASP A 303 -8.95 9.47 24.69
C ASP A 303 -10.21 9.01 23.94
N THR A 304 -10.73 7.85 24.31
CA THR A 304 -11.87 7.22 23.63
C THR A 304 -13.13 8.08 23.61
N LYS A 305 -13.39 8.86 24.67
CA LYS A 305 -14.57 9.75 24.74
C LYS A 305 -14.43 10.89 23.75
N HIS A 306 -13.23 11.45 23.63
CA HIS A 306 -12.91 12.51 22.69
C HIS A 306 -13.03 12.03 21.23
N ILE A 307 -12.47 10.86 20.92
CA ILE A 307 -12.59 10.24 19.60
C ILE A 307 -14.06 10.02 19.23
N GLN A 308 -14.86 9.51 20.17
CA GLN A 308 -16.28 9.26 19.94
C GLN A 308 -17.07 10.57 19.76
N ALA A 309 -16.76 11.61 20.55
CA ALA A 309 -17.39 12.93 20.41
C ALA A 309 -17.08 13.55 19.05
N PHE A 310 -15.81 13.47 18.61
CA PHE A 310 -15.36 13.94 17.30
C PHE A 310 -16.12 13.22 16.17
N LYS A 311 -16.18 11.89 16.23
CA LYS A 311 -16.95 11.06 15.29
C LYS A 311 -18.43 11.46 15.24
N ASN A 312 -19.09 11.55 16.40
CA ASN A 312 -20.51 11.88 16.51
C ASN A 312 -20.81 13.27 15.90
N LYS A 313 -19.89 14.23 16.04
CA LYS A 313 -20.03 15.56 15.45
C LYS A 313 -19.99 15.52 13.92
N LEU A 314 -19.10 14.73 13.35
CA LEU A 314 -19.02 14.49 11.90
C LEU A 314 -20.32 13.84 11.39
N GLU A 315 -20.77 12.77 12.03
CA GLU A 315 -22.00 12.04 11.65
C GLU A 315 -23.25 12.92 11.72
N LYS A 316 -23.41 13.71 12.76
CA LYS A 316 -24.52 14.68 12.91
C LYS A 316 -24.58 15.70 11.78
N ASN A 317 -23.46 15.95 11.10
CA ASN A 317 -23.36 16.85 9.96
C ASN A 317 -23.42 16.13 8.61
N GLY A 318 -23.80 14.85 8.60
CA GLY A 318 -23.99 14.05 7.38
C GLY A 318 -22.71 13.54 6.75
N ILE A 319 -21.58 13.55 7.47
CA ILE A 319 -20.31 13.00 6.97
C ILE A 319 -20.24 11.52 7.30
N ASN A 320 -19.97 10.70 6.29
CA ASN A 320 -19.67 9.29 6.49
C ASN A 320 -18.32 9.13 7.18
N VAL A 321 -18.31 8.53 8.37
CA VAL A 321 -17.10 8.39 9.17
C VAL A 321 -17.02 7.02 9.85
N THR A 322 -15.82 6.47 9.91
CA THR A 322 -15.51 5.28 10.71
C THR A 322 -14.30 5.55 11.60
N ILE A 323 -14.25 4.87 12.74
CA ILE A 323 -13.02 4.77 13.53
C ILE A 323 -12.34 3.49 13.11
N ARG A 324 -11.10 3.61 12.66
CA ARG A 324 -10.29 2.46 12.22
C ARG A 324 -10.00 1.56 13.41
N ARG A 325 -10.34 0.28 13.25
CA ARG A 325 -9.97 -0.73 14.22
C ARG A 325 -8.44 -0.91 14.19
N GLU A 326 -7.82 -0.82 15.35
CA GLU A 326 -6.41 -1.13 15.52
C GLU A 326 -6.22 -2.65 15.48
N MET A 327 -5.38 -3.11 14.57
CA MET A 327 -5.06 -4.53 14.37
C MET A 327 -3.58 -4.76 14.64
N GLY A 328 -3.25 -5.87 15.32
CA GLY A 328 -1.87 -6.24 15.62
C GLY A 328 -1.14 -5.26 16.54
N ARG A 329 -1.83 -4.70 17.54
CA ARG A 329 -1.27 -3.72 18.48
C ARG A 329 -0.07 -4.27 19.25
N ASP A 330 -0.12 -5.53 19.66
CA ASP A 330 0.91 -6.21 20.46
C ASP A 330 2.14 -6.63 19.65
N ILE A 331 2.12 -6.46 18.35
CA ILE A 331 3.21 -6.79 17.42
C ILE A 331 3.70 -5.60 16.58
N ASP A 332 3.37 -4.36 16.97
CA ASP A 332 3.65 -3.14 16.19
C ASP A 332 3.19 -3.28 14.71
N GLY A 333 2.04 -3.89 14.49
CA GLY A 333 1.46 -4.14 13.17
C GLY A 333 0.51 -3.04 12.66
N ALA A 334 0.24 -2.03 13.48
CA ALA A 334 -0.70 -0.98 13.15
C ALA A 334 -0.11 0.10 12.22
N CYS A 335 -0.98 0.90 11.60
CA CYS A 335 -0.57 1.98 10.71
C CYS A 335 0.40 2.95 11.37
N GLY A 336 1.47 3.32 10.63
CA GLY A 336 2.51 4.21 11.09
C GLY A 336 3.60 3.53 11.92
N GLN A 337 3.46 2.26 12.28
CA GLN A 337 4.44 1.52 13.09
C GLN A 337 5.44 0.70 12.28
N LEU A 338 5.17 0.44 10.99
CA LEU A 338 6.05 -0.34 10.13
C LEU A 338 7.35 0.40 9.85
N ARG A 339 8.47 -0.34 9.90
CA ARG A 339 9.83 0.22 9.85
C ARG A 339 10.67 -0.42 8.75
N LYS A 340 11.72 0.30 8.35
CA LYS A 340 12.84 -0.25 7.60
C LYS A 340 13.75 -1.07 8.53
N LYS A 341 13.82 -0.71 9.82
CA LYS A 341 14.81 -1.20 10.78
C LYS A 341 14.64 -2.68 11.07
N PHE A 342 15.73 -3.36 10.91
CA PHE A 342 15.88 -4.77 10.85
C PHE A 342 16.70 -5.31 12.02
N LEU A 343 16.39 -6.51 12.43
CA LEU A 343 17.20 -7.40 13.25
C LEU A 343 18.43 -6.73 13.90
N GLU A 344 18.28 -6.28 15.11
CA GLU A 344 19.43 -6.33 16.00
C GLU A 344 19.84 -7.81 16.06
N ARG A 345 20.94 -8.12 15.41
CA ARG A 345 21.62 -9.41 15.50
C ARG A 345 22.15 -9.62 16.90
#